data_34b238b77519ddd305a6844e9c093a33
#
_entry.id   34b238b77519ddd305a6844e9c093a33
#
_cell.length_a   1.000
_cell.length_b   1.000
_cell.length_c   1.000
_cell.angle_alpha   90.00
_cell.angle_beta   90.00
_cell.angle_gamma   90.00
#
_symmetry.space_group_name_H-M   'P 1'
#
loop_
_entity.id
_entity.type
_entity.pdbx_description
1 polymer ?
#
loop_
_entity_poly.entity_id
_entity_poly.type
_entity_poly.pdbx_seq_one_letter_code
_entity_poly.pdbx_strand_id
1 'polypeptide(L)'
;MLLLVARPSEAHFKLQSPPSWMSQDIGGSPQKLGPCGDEDDGTAAATPTGIVTAYQVGDTVTVTITETIFHPGFYRIALAVNDRSELPPEPATDAGNNYACFTAVYTDTPTFPVLADHLFPHTAPFTGPQTTTVKLPSNVTCAHCTLQIIEFMSDHGLNKPGGCFYHHCADLAVGVDAGTPPPPADASTSDAGAEPEPASSGCSCDLAPSTTTTTPVALALAALALASRRRRS
;
A
#
# COMPACT_ATOMS: atom_id res chain seq x y z
N MET A 1 27.73 -11.55 31.72
CA MET A 1 27.27 -10.32 31.05
C MET A 1 26.34 -10.74 29.90
N LEU A 2 25.04 -10.67 30.15
CA LEU A 2 24.03 -11.06 29.16
C LEU A 2 23.85 -9.87 28.23
N LEU A 3 24.31 -9.98 26.98
CA LEU A 3 23.96 -8.97 25.95
C LEU A 3 22.47 -9.13 25.65
N LEU A 4 21.66 -8.20 26.14
CA LEU A 4 20.32 -7.99 25.61
C LEU A 4 20.49 -7.43 24.18
N VAL A 5 20.34 -8.29 23.20
CA VAL A 5 20.12 -7.84 21.82
C VAL A 5 18.70 -7.23 21.82
N ALA A 6 18.63 -5.92 21.76
CA ALA A 6 17.36 -5.24 21.49
C ALA A 6 16.85 -5.74 20.13
N ARG A 7 15.77 -6.50 20.13
CA ARG A 7 15.06 -6.85 18.89
C ARG A 7 14.50 -5.55 18.34
N PRO A 8 14.57 -5.31 17.03
CA PRO A 8 13.80 -4.24 16.45
C PRO A 8 12.34 -4.45 16.88
N SER A 9 11.78 -3.47 17.54
CA SER A 9 10.38 -3.47 17.93
C SER A 9 9.60 -3.16 16.67
N GLU A 10 8.82 -4.11 16.18
CA GLU A 10 7.94 -3.94 15.02
C GLU A 10 6.53 -3.74 15.56
N ALA A 11 5.93 -2.57 15.30
CA ALA A 11 4.52 -2.34 15.53
C ALA A 11 3.75 -3.00 14.38
N HIS A 12 2.57 -3.52 14.63
CA HIS A 12 1.76 -4.08 13.55
C HIS A 12 0.28 -4.03 13.92
N PHE A 13 -0.54 -3.76 12.94
CA PHE A 13 -1.99 -3.88 13.09
C PHE A 13 -2.63 -4.53 11.85
N LYS A 14 -3.86 -4.97 12.01
CA LYS A 14 -4.72 -5.48 10.93
C LYS A 14 -5.90 -4.55 10.74
N LEU A 15 -6.21 -4.22 9.50
CA LEU A 15 -7.49 -3.62 9.15
C LEU A 15 -8.54 -4.73 9.00
N GLN A 16 -9.58 -4.72 9.85
CA GLN A 16 -10.64 -5.71 9.83
C GLN A 16 -11.91 -5.21 9.15
N SER A 17 -12.22 -3.92 9.30
CA SER A 17 -13.37 -3.28 8.68
C SER A 17 -13.03 -1.84 8.28
N PRO A 18 -13.38 -1.40 7.07
CA PRO A 18 -13.74 -2.23 5.92
C PRO A 18 -12.64 -3.26 5.60
N PRO A 19 -12.93 -4.32 4.82
CA PRO A 19 -11.90 -5.27 4.41
C PRO A 19 -10.73 -4.58 3.73
N SER A 20 -9.50 -5.01 4.06
CA SER A 20 -8.30 -4.47 3.44
C SER A 20 -8.28 -4.73 1.93
N TRP A 21 -7.75 -3.78 1.16
CA TRP A 21 -7.53 -3.91 -0.28
C TRP A 21 -6.58 -5.04 -0.65
N MET A 22 -5.73 -5.45 0.29
CA MET A 22 -4.75 -6.52 0.13
C MET A 22 -4.87 -7.59 1.20
N SER A 23 -4.36 -8.78 0.89
CA SER A 23 -4.24 -9.87 1.86
C SER A 23 -3.25 -9.47 2.96
N GLN A 24 -3.65 -9.69 4.20
CA GLN A 24 -2.85 -9.44 5.39
C GLN A 24 -2.43 -10.79 6.01
N ASP A 25 -1.18 -10.93 6.40
CA ASP A 25 -0.73 -12.08 7.17
C ASP A 25 -1.25 -12.05 8.62
N ILE A 26 -0.79 -12.96 9.47
CA ILE A 26 -1.21 -13.01 10.88
C ILE A 26 -0.81 -11.74 11.64
N GLY A 27 0.28 -11.08 11.26
CA GLY A 27 0.77 -9.82 11.83
C GLY A 27 0.13 -8.56 11.23
N GLY A 28 -0.49 -8.67 10.07
CA GLY A 28 -1.01 -7.52 9.31
C GLY A 28 -0.14 -7.10 8.13
N SER A 29 1.01 -7.77 7.92
CA SER A 29 1.91 -7.43 6.81
C SER A 29 1.31 -7.79 5.44
N PRO A 30 1.73 -7.05 4.37
CA PRO A 30 2.68 -5.94 4.35
C PRO A 30 2.03 -4.62 4.78
N GLN A 31 2.77 -3.73 5.45
CA GLN A 31 2.21 -2.46 5.95
C GLN A 31 3.24 -1.32 6.11
N LYS A 32 4.51 -1.53 5.74
CA LYS A 32 5.58 -0.53 5.99
C LYS A 32 5.61 0.59 4.97
N LEU A 33 5.39 0.29 3.68
CA LEU A 33 5.44 1.32 2.64
C LEU A 33 4.11 2.04 2.49
N GLY A 34 4.17 3.36 2.47
CA GLY A 34 3.04 4.19 2.09
C GLY A 34 2.73 4.13 0.58
N PRO A 35 1.52 4.48 0.19
CA PRO A 35 0.44 4.95 1.06
C PRO A 35 -0.43 3.83 1.66
N CYS A 36 -0.36 2.58 1.19
CA CYS A 36 -1.30 1.51 1.51
C CYS A 36 -0.67 0.21 2.01
N GLY A 37 0.61 0.22 2.37
CA GLY A 37 1.29 -0.96 2.88
C GLY A 37 1.68 -1.95 1.78
N ASP A 38 2.15 -1.45 0.64
CA ASP A 38 2.40 -2.27 -0.55
C ASP A 38 3.54 -3.27 -0.38
N GLU A 39 4.45 -3.01 0.55
CA GLU A 39 5.68 -3.77 0.75
C GLU A 39 6.21 -3.61 2.18
N ASP A 40 6.87 -4.62 2.73
CA ASP A 40 7.46 -4.53 4.06
C ASP A 40 8.99 -4.39 4.07
N ASP A 41 9.70 -5.08 3.23
CA ASP A 41 11.17 -5.05 3.21
C ASP A 41 11.76 -5.57 1.89
N GLY A 42 11.03 -5.42 0.80
CA GLY A 42 11.42 -5.90 -0.53
C GLY A 42 11.18 -7.39 -0.74
N THR A 43 10.52 -8.09 0.18
CA THR A 43 10.37 -9.55 0.12
C THR A 43 9.03 -10.02 -0.40
N ALA A 44 7.97 -9.22 -0.30
CA ALA A 44 6.64 -9.60 -0.78
C ALA A 44 5.85 -8.36 -1.24
N ALA A 45 5.50 -8.34 -2.50
CA ALA A 45 4.51 -7.38 -3.01
C ALA A 45 3.13 -7.69 -2.44
N ALA A 46 2.33 -6.65 -2.22
CA ALA A 46 0.94 -6.79 -1.79
C ALA A 46 0.15 -7.65 -2.78
N THR A 47 -0.68 -8.53 -2.24
CA THR A 47 -1.63 -9.32 -3.04
C THR A 47 -3.02 -8.70 -2.91
N PRO A 48 -3.54 -8.04 -3.96
CA PRO A 48 -4.86 -7.41 -3.91
C PRO A 48 -5.96 -8.44 -3.64
N THR A 49 -6.93 -8.06 -2.80
CA THR A 49 -8.12 -8.90 -2.52
C THR A 49 -9.21 -8.71 -3.57
N GLY A 50 -9.21 -7.58 -4.27
CA GLY A 50 -10.28 -7.17 -5.17
C GLY A 50 -11.60 -6.81 -4.47
N ILE A 51 -11.58 -6.69 -3.15
CA ILE A 51 -12.78 -6.36 -2.36
C ILE A 51 -12.99 -4.85 -2.41
N VAL A 52 -14.17 -4.42 -2.89
CA VAL A 52 -14.63 -3.03 -2.86
C VAL A 52 -15.90 -2.97 -2.02
N THR A 53 -15.91 -2.15 -0.98
CA THR A 53 -17.08 -2.00 -0.10
C THR A 53 -17.93 -0.82 -0.53
N ALA A 54 -19.23 -1.06 -0.78
CA ALA A 54 -20.15 -0.02 -1.25
C ALA A 54 -20.77 0.78 -0.08
N TYR A 55 -20.83 2.10 -0.27
CA TYR A 55 -21.47 3.05 0.62
C TYR A 55 -22.29 4.08 -0.17
N GLN A 56 -23.27 4.70 0.47
CA GLN A 56 -23.93 5.88 -0.07
C GLN A 56 -23.17 7.16 0.30
N VAL A 57 -23.41 8.24 -0.43
CA VAL A 57 -22.85 9.55 -0.10
C VAL A 57 -23.29 9.97 1.30
N GLY A 58 -22.36 10.42 2.11
CA GLY A 58 -22.65 10.82 3.49
C GLY A 58 -22.90 9.67 4.48
N ASP A 59 -22.71 8.43 4.07
CA ASP A 59 -22.76 7.29 4.99
C ASP A 59 -21.66 7.36 6.06
N THR A 60 -21.86 6.58 7.10
CA THR A 60 -20.88 6.39 8.16
C THR A 60 -20.18 5.07 7.96
N VAL A 61 -18.86 5.10 7.80
CA VAL A 61 -18.00 3.92 7.70
C VAL A 61 -17.55 3.51 9.10
N THR A 62 -17.78 2.25 9.44
CA THR A 62 -17.21 1.65 10.66
C THR A 62 -15.80 1.12 10.34
N VAL A 63 -14.80 1.65 11.02
CA VAL A 63 -13.41 1.23 10.91
C VAL A 63 -13.02 0.44 12.14
N THR A 64 -12.59 -0.79 11.95
CA THR A 64 -12.11 -1.68 13.02
C THR A 64 -10.70 -2.14 12.72
N ILE A 65 -9.80 -1.97 13.69
CA ILE A 65 -8.42 -2.44 13.65
C ILE A 65 -8.15 -3.41 14.80
N THR A 66 -7.16 -4.25 14.62
CA THR A 66 -6.59 -5.08 15.69
C THR A 66 -5.10 -4.90 15.71
N GLU A 67 -4.58 -4.34 16.81
CA GLU A 67 -3.15 -4.31 17.07
C GLU A 67 -2.64 -5.73 17.27
N THR A 68 -1.61 -6.10 16.55
CA THR A 68 -1.00 -7.44 16.60
C THR A 68 0.37 -7.42 17.29
N ILE A 69 1.08 -6.31 17.17
CA ILE A 69 2.31 -6.02 17.89
C ILE A 69 2.21 -4.59 18.43
N PHE A 70 2.24 -4.46 19.76
CA PHE A 70 2.05 -3.20 20.44
C PHE A 70 3.15 -2.18 20.16
N HIS A 71 2.70 -0.94 19.88
CA HIS A 71 3.51 0.28 19.96
C HIS A 71 2.71 1.44 20.53
N PRO A 72 3.30 2.29 21.40
CA PRO A 72 2.67 3.54 21.76
C PRO A 72 2.43 4.37 20.50
N GLY A 73 1.27 5.02 20.42
CA GLY A 73 0.97 5.84 19.24
C GLY A 73 -0.48 6.23 19.11
N PHE A 74 -0.88 6.49 17.88
CA PHE A 74 -2.25 6.84 17.49
C PHE A 74 -2.49 6.55 16.02
N TYR A 75 -3.76 6.66 15.58
CA TYR A 75 -4.16 6.37 14.20
C TYR A 75 -4.76 7.59 13.51
N ARG A 76 -4.64 7.64 12.18
CA ARG A 76 -5.28 8.63 11.30
C ARG A 76 -6.03 7.93 10.18
N ILE A 77 -7.17 8.49 9.78
CA ILE A 77 -7.98 8.02 8.65
C ILE A 77 -8.09 9.13 7.60
N ALA A 78 -7.82 8.80 6.34
CA ALA A 78 -7.94 9.70 5.20
C ALA A 78 -8.66 9.04 4.03
N LEU A 79 -9.21 9.82 3.09
CA LEU A 79 -9.92 9.34 1.91
C LEU A 79 -9.38 10.01 0.66
N ALA A 80 -8.90 9.21 -0.30
CA ALA A 80 -8.64 9.61 -1.67
C ALA A 80 -9.84 9.23 -2.55
N VAL A 81 -10.19 10.09 -3.51
CA VAL A 81 -11.41 9.93 -4.31
C VAL A 81 -11.14 9.27 -5.67
N ASN A 82 -10.09 9.67 -6.35
CA ASN A 82 -9.79 9.19 -7.69
C ASN A 82 -8.56 8.27 -7.72
N ASP A 83 -7.51 8.66 -7.03
CA ASP A 83 -6.23 7.95 -7.04
C ASP A 83 -5.54 8.03 -5.68
N ARG A 84 -4.78 7.00 -5.31
CA ARG A 84 -4.04 6.93 -4.04
C ARG A 84 -3.02 8.05 -3.85
N SER A 85 -2.57 8.69 -4.92
CA SER A 85 -1.69 9.87 -4.85
C SER A 85 -2.37 11.12 -4.26
N GLU A 86 -3.71 11.12 -4.16
CA GLU A 86 -4.48 12.18 -3.47
C GLU A 86 -4.46 12.02 -1.95
N LEU A 87 -3.98 10.90 -1.42
CA LEU A 87 -3.84 10.72 0.02
C LEU A 87 -2.86 11.76 0.58
N PRO A 88 -3.16 12.32 1.74
CA PRO A 88 -2.27 13.29 2.35
C PRO A 88 -0.94 12.63 2.73
N PRO A 89 0.16 13.38 2.69
CA PRO A 89 1.44 12.87 3.17
C PRO A 89 1.32 12.42 4.63
N GLU A 90 2.25 11.57 5.04
CA GLU A 90 2.42 11.24 6.44
C GLU A 90 2.59 12.52 7.27
N PRO A 91 2.06 12.57 8.50
CA PRO A 91 2.33 13.67 9.41
C PRO A 91 3.84 13.89 9.63
N ALA A 92 4.23 15.15 9.79
CA ALA A 92 5.60 15.45 10.19
C ALA A 92 5.91 14.83 11.55
N THR A 93 7.10 14.28 11.71
CA THR A 93 7.58 13.65 12.94
C THR A 93 8.82 14.32 13.46
N ASP A 94 9.00 14.32 14.77
CA ASP A 94 10.21 14.78 15.45
C ASP A 94 10.88 13.63 16.19
N ALA A 95 12.22 13.63 16.15
CA ALA A 95 13.04 12.73 16.94
C ALA A 95 13.16 13.21 18.39
N GLY A 96 13.26 12.30 19.33
CA GLY A 96 13.47 12.61 20.74
C GLY A 96 13.71 11.34 21.56
N ASN A 97 14.19 11.48 22.78
CA ASN A 97 14.43 10.38 23.72
C ASN A 97 15.23 9.20 23.13
N ASN A 98 16.17 9.49 22.22
CA ASN A 98 16.96 8.50 21.44
C ASN A 98 16.18 7.71 20.39
N TYR A 99 14.95 8.10 20.06
CA TYR A 99 14.13 7.53 19.00
C TYR A 99 14.04 8.48 17.81
N ALA A 100 14.02 7.92 16.61
CA ALA A 100 13.78 8.70 15.39
C ALA A 100 12.31 9.11 15.26
N CYS A 101 11.40 8.28 15.77
CA CYS A 101 9.96 8.52 15.82
C CYS A 101 9.56 8.77 17.27
N PHE A 102 9.57 10.02 17.72
CA PHE A 102 9.21 10.38 19.10
C PHE A 102 7.83 11.02 19.19
N THR A 103 7.57 12.02 18.34
CA THR A 103 6.25 12.65 18.23
C THR A 103 5.85 12.77 16.76
N ALA A 104 4.55 12.91 16.51
CA ALA A 104 4.01 13.26 15.21
C ALA A 104 2.98 14.38 15.35
N VAL A 105 2.89 15.23 14.34
CA VAL A 105 1.89 16.29 14.26
C VAL A 105 0.52 15.68 14.01
N TYR A 106 -0.48 16.10 14.76
CA TYR A 106 -1.89 15.74 14.54
C TYR A 106 -2.82 16.95 14.69
N THR A 107 -4.07 16.80 14.32
CA THR A 107 -5.09 17.83 14.47
C THR A 107 -6.40 17.25 15.00
N ASP A 108 -6.98 17.92 16.02
CA ASP A 108 -8.27 17.52 16.59
C ASP A 108 -9.46 17.91 15.69
N THR A 109 -9.23 18.77 14.70
CA THR A 109 -10.24 19.24 13.75
C THR A 109 -9.77 19.03 12.32
N PRO A 110 -9.67 17.76 11.85
CA PRO A 110 -9.17 17.48 10.54
C PRO A 110 -10.11 18.00 9.45
N THR A 111 -9.52 18.35 8.32
CA THR A 111 -10.24 18.72 7.10
C THR A 111 -9.95 17.71 6.00
N PHE A 112 -10.93 17.50 5.13
CA PHE A 112 -10.74 16.63 3.97
C PHE A 112 -9.41 16.95 3.23
N PRO A 113 -8.61 15.95 2.85
CA PRO A 113 -8.93 14.51 2.77
C PRO A 113 -8.79 13.72 4.09
N VAL A 114 -8.32 14.31 5.20
CA VAL A 114 -8.29 13.63 6.50
C VAL A 114 -9.69 13.62 7.09
N LEU A 115 -10.23 12.45 7.38
CA LEU A 115 -11.55 12.27 7.96
C LEU A 115 -11.53 12.23 9.49
N ALA A 116 -10.47 11.66 10.05
CA ALA A 116 -10.25 11.60 11.50
C ALA A 116 -8.75 11.50 11.78
N ASP A 117 -8.31 12.09 12.89
CA ASP A 117 -6.91 12.09 13.31
C ASP A 117 -6.82 11.89 14.83
N HIS A 118 -5.62 11.52 15.31
CA HIS A 118 -5.35 11.26 16.72
C HIS A 118 -6.33 10.25 17.35
N LEU A 119 -6.71 9.23 16.57
CA LEU A 119 -7.61 8.16 17.03
C LEU A 119 -6.86 7.17 17.89
N PHE A 120 -7.55 6.62 18.90
CA PHE A 120 -7.03 5.56 19.78
C PHE A 120 -5.63 5.85 20.35
N PRO A 121 -5.34 7.07 20.89
CA PRO A 121 -4.05 7.34 21.48
C PRO A 121 -3.80 6.39 22.66
N HIS A 122 -2.65 5.70 22.65
CA HIS A 122 -2.37 4.68 23.66
C HIS A 122 -0.87 4.56 23.98
N THR A 123 -0.58 4.14 25.20
CA THR A 123 0.76 3.89 25.71
C THR A 123 0.89 2.50 26.34
N ALA A 124 -0.13 1.66 26.15
CA ALA A 124 -0.18 0.26 26.57
C ALA A 124 -0.96 -0.55 25.52
N PRO A 125 -0.70 -1.86 25.40
CA PRO A 125 -1.41 -2.71 24.44
C PRO A 125 -2.93 -2.65 24.59
N PHE A 126 -3.64 -2.67 23.46
CA PHE A 126 -5.09 -2.83 23.51
C PHE A 126 -5.48 -4.22 23.99
N THR A 127 -6.59 -4.34 24.70
CA THR A 127 -7.13 -5.61 25.15
C THR A 127 -7.98 -6.33 24.09
N GLY A 128 -8.17 -5.72 22.92
CA GLY A 128 -8.97 -6.24 21.82
C GLY A 128 -9.08 -5.26 20.66
N PRO A 129 -9.90 -5.57 19.64
CA PRO A 129 -10.08 -4.71 18.50
C PRO A 129 -10.56 -3.31 18.90
N GLN A 130 -10.07 -2.28 18.19
CA GLN A 130 -10.50 -0.90 18.35
C GLN A 130 -11.43 -0.54 17.19
N THR A 131 -12.52 0.14 17.51
CA THR A 131 -13.54 0.51 16.52
C THR A 131 -13.88 1.98 16.63
N THR A 132 -13.94 2.65 15.49
CA THR A 132 -14.44 4.03 15.35
C THR A 132 -15.36 4.13 14.16
N THR A 133 -15.95 5.30 13.97
CA THR A 133 -16.75 5.62 12.80
C THR A 133 -16.28 6.92 12.18
N VAL A 134 -16.25 6.98 10.85
CA VAL A 134 -15.98 8.21 10.09
C VAL A 134 -17.12 8.47 9.12
N LYS A 135 -17.49 9.73 8.97
CA LYS A 135 -18.54 10.14 8.03
C LYS A 135 -17.93 10.44 6.67
N LEU A 136 -18.46 9.80 5.62
CA LEU A 136 -18.08 10.13 4.26
C LEU A 136 -18.64 11.51 3.86
N PRO A 137 -17.90 12.30 3.06
CA PRO A 137 -18.41 13.56 2.56
C PRO A 137 -19.67 13.37 1.71
N SER A 138 -20.65 14.25 1.87
CA SER A 138 -21.92 14.18 1.14
C SER A 138 -21.83 14.61 -0.34
N ASN A 139 -20.69 15.14 -0.75
CA ASN A 139 -20.39 15.62 -2.10
C ASN A 139 -19.34 14.78 -2.84
N VAL A 140 -19.01 13.59 -2.30
CA VAL A 140 -18.05 12.68 -2.92
C VAL A 140 -18.80 11.48 -3.48
N THR A 141 -18.54 11.18 -4.77
CA THR A 141 -18.93 9.94 -5.44
C THR A 141 -17.70 9.34 -6.12
N CYS A 142 -17.54 8.04 -6.04
CA CYS A 142 -16.42 7.34 -6.66
C CYS A 142 -16.71 5.86 -6.84
N ALA A 143 -16.18 5.25 -7.88
CA ALA A 143 -16.21 3.79 -8.04
C ALA A 143 -15.05 3.10 -7.30
N HIS A 144 -13.95 3.81 -7.09
CA HIS A 144 -12.72 3.28 -6.49
C HIS A 144 -12.03 4.33 -5.60
N CYS A 145 -12.72 4.75 -4.54
CA CYS A 145 -12.06 5.54 -3.49
C CYS A 145 -11.13 4.66 -2.67
N THR A 146 -10.11 5.26 -2.09
CA THR A 146 -9.23 4.61 -1.13
C THR A 146 -9.39 5.22 0.25
N LEU A 147 -9.84 4.43 1.22
CA LEU A 147 -9.81 4.78 2.64
C LEU A 147 -8.48 4.29 3.22
N GLN A 148 -7.63 5.21 3.64
CA GLN A 148 -6.35 4.92 4.27
C GLN A 148 -6.48 4.96 5.78
N ILE A 149 -5.84 4.01 6.45
CA ILE A 149 -5.62 4.00 7.90
C ILE A 149 -4.12 3.91 8.13
N ILE A 150 -3.54 4.88 8.85
CA ILE A 150 -2.14 4.84 9.25
C ILE A 150 -2.02 4.81 10.76
N GLU A 151 -1.00 4.12 11.26
CA GLU A 151 -0.59 4.09 12.65
C GLU A 151 0.72 4.84 12.81
N PHE A 152 0.75 5.88 13.64
CA PHE A 152 1.99 6.47 14.12
C PHE A 152 2.56 5.63 15.26
N MET A 153 3.86 5.33 15.20
CA MET A 153 4.58 4.59 16.23
C MET A 153 5.52 5.52 16.98
N SER A 154 5.18 5.90 18.21
CA SER A 154 6.11 6.66 19.06
C SER A 154 7.17 5.74 19.67
N ASP A 155 8.25 6.35 20.16
CA ASP A 155 9.38 5.66 20.81
C ASP A 155 9.98 4.54 19.93
N HIS A 156 10.02 4.76 18.61
CA HIS A 156 10.45 3.80 17.62
C HIS A 156 11.62 4.29 16.75
N GLY A 157 12.43 3.36 16.25
CA GLY A 157 13.38 3.62 15.17
C GLY A 157 12.66 3.73 13.83
N LEU A 158 13.32 4.28 12.81
CA LEU A 158 12.76 4.27 11.46
C LEU A 158 12.62 2.83 10.93
N ASN A 159 11.46 2.51 10.42
CA ASN A 159 11.26 1.28 9.64
C ASN A 159 12.07 1.33 8.34
N LYS A 160 12.43 0.17 7.83
CA LYS A 160 13.08 0.01 6.53
C LYS A 160 12.38 -1.12 5.75
N PRO A 161 11.75 -0.83 4.61
CA PRO A 161 11.38 0.49 4.10
C PRO A 161 10.30 1.14 4.97
N GLY A 162 9.96 2.37 4.73
CA GLY A 162 8.96 3.13 5.49
C GLY A 162 9.63 4.08 6.50
N GLY A 163 8.87 4.63 7.41
CA GLY A 163 9.28 5.66 8.35
C GLY A 163 8.78 5.38 9.75
N CYS A 164 7.99 6.31 10.27
CA CYS A 164 7.37 6.24 11.59
C CYS A 164 5.92 5.73 11.54
N PHE A 165 5.47 5.26 10.38
CA PHE A 165 4.08 4.87 10.17
C PHE A 165 3.95 3.48 9.59
N TYR A 166 2.83 2.82 9.93
CA TYR A 166 2.31 1.67 9.22
C TYR A 166 1.01 2.04 8.50
N HIS A 167 0.71 1.34 7.39
CA HIS A 167 -0.31 1.73 6.44
C HIS A 167 -1.20 0.56 6.06
N HIS A 168 -2.51 0.79 6.10
CA HIS A 168 -3.50 -0.06 5.45
C HIS A 168 -4.50 0.79 4.68
N CYS A 169 -5.08 0.20 3.64
CA CYS A 169 -6.16 0.81 2.88
C CYS A 169 -7.32 -0.17 2.70
N ALA A 170 -8.50 0.38 2.45
CA ALA A 170 -9.65 -0.34 1.94
C ALA A 170 -10.16 0.36 0.68
N ASP A 171 -10.55 -0.40 -0.33
CA ASP A 171 -11.18 0.13 -1.53
C ASP A 171 -12.69 0.28 -1.31
N LEU A 172 -13.21 1.46 -1.63
CA LEU A 172 -14.62 1.81 -1.45
C LEU A 172 -15.26 2.24 -2.77
N ALA A 173 -16.55 1.96 -2.93
CA ALA A 173 -17.42 2.59 -3.91
C ALA A 173 -18.43 3.48 -3.16
N VAL A 174 -18.53 4.75 -3.51
CA VAL A 174 -19.39 5.70 -2.80
C VAL A 174 -20.39 6.33 -3.76
N GLY A 175 -21.69 6.16 -3.50
CA GLY A 175 -22.76 6.72 -4.31
C GLY A 175 -22.88 6.12 -5.72
N VAL A 176 -22.21 5.00 -5.97
CA VAL A 176 -22.29 4.20 -7.20
C VAL A 176 -22.41 2.73 -6.84
N ASP A 177 -23.01 1.93 -7.71
CA ASP A 177 -23.08 0.49 -7.45
C ASP A 177 -21.72 -0.17 -7.55
N ALA A 178 -21.33 -0.91 -6.53
CA ALA A 178 -20.03 -1.63 -6.43
C ALA A 178 -19.85 -2.75 -7.48
N GLY A 179 -20.62 -2.76 -8.54
CA GLY A 179 -20.62 -3.79 -9.58
C GLY A 179 -20.41 -3.29 -11.00
N THR A 180 -20.21 -2.01 -11.21
CA THR A 180 -19.88 -1.51 -12.55
C THR A 180 -18.36 -1.53 -12.71
N PRO A 181 -17.78 -2.43 -13.53
CA PRO A 181 -16.37 -2.34 -13.88
C PRO A 181 -16.09 -0.93 -14.42
N PRO A 182 -14.92 -0.33 -14.15
CA PRO A 182 -14.56 0.93 -14.78
C PRO A 182 -14.76 0.79 -16.30
N PRO A 183 -15.32 1.81 -16.97
CA PRO A 183 -15.38 1.78 -18.42
C PRO A 183 -13.96 1.54 -18.94
N PRO A 184 -13.77 0.67 -19.93
CA PRO A 184 -12.44 0.44 -20.50
C PRO A 184 -11.90 1.83 -20.87
N ALA A 185 -10.66 2.08 -20.42
CA ALA A 185 -9.97 3.33 -20.79
C ALA A 185 -10.09 3.46 -22.30
N ASP A 186 -10.72 4.52 -22.74
CA ASP A 186 -10.99 4.77 -24.15
C ASP A 186 -9.69 4.54 -24.93
N ALA A 187 -9.66 3.42 -25.65
CA ALA A 187 -8.72 3.28 -26.73
C ALA A 187 -9.06 4.42 -27.67
N SER A 188 -8.22 5.45 -27.67
CA SER A 188 -8.32 6.60 -28.55
C SER A 188 -8.71 6.11 -29.94
N THR A 189 -9.95 6.29 -30.32
CA THR A 189 -10.38 6.16 -31.70
C THR A 189 -9.68 7.28 -32.44
N SER A 190 -8.52 6.94 -33.01
CA SER A 190 -7.97 7.73 -34.08
C SER A 190 -8.97 7.65 -35.23
N ASP A 191 -9.73 8.72 -35.31
CA ASP A 191 -10.56 9.04 -36.45
C ASP A 191 -9.65 9.19 -37.67
N ALA A 192 -9.66 8.19 -38.54
CA ALA A 192 -9.12 8.25 -39.88
C ALA A 192 -10.25 7.85 -40.81
N GLY A 193 -11.08 8.82 -41.09
CA GLY A 193 -11.93 8.75 -42.25
C GLY A 193 -11.12 8.72 -43.53
N ALA A 194 -11.41 7.69 -44.34
CA ALA A 194 -11.40 7.77 -45.81
C ALA A 194 -11.76 6.39 -46.36
N GLU A 195 -12.96 6.26 -46.85
CA GLU A 195 -13.32 5.32 -47.91
C GLU A 195 -12.57 5.73 -49.17
N PRO A 196 -12.03 4.82 -50.01
CA PRO A 196 -12.69 4.46 -51.22
C PRO A 196 -12.45 3.05 -51.76
N GLU A 197 -13.46 2.55 -52.37
CA GLU A 197 -13.66 1.72 -53.58
C GLU A 197 -12.67 0.57 -53.99
N PRO A 198 -13.19 -0.48 -54.66
CA PRO A 198 -12.56 -1.80 -54.76
C PRO A 198 -11.81 -2.02 -56.07
N ALA A 199 -10.70 -2.76 -56.03
CA ALA A 199 -10.16 -3.36 -57.23
C ALA A 199 -9.41 -4.68 -56.93
N SER A 200 -10.01 -5.74 -57.42
CA SER A 200 -9.50 -6.93 -58.09
C SER A 200 -8.17 -7.62 -57.67
N SER A 201 -8.34 -8.87 -57.32
CA SER A 201 -7.60 -10.06 -57.75
C SER A 201 -6.06 -10.13 -57.68
N GLY A 202 -5.58 -11.15 -56.98
CA GLY A 202 -4.24 -11.66 -57.14
C GLY A 202 -3.79 -12.58 -56.02
N CYS A 203 -4.07 -13.88 -56.15
CA CYS A 203 -3.43 -14.93 -55.35
C CYS A 203 -1.95 -15.03 -55.71
N SER A 204 -1.07 -15.04 -54.72
CA SER A 204 0.21 -15.70 -54.82
C SER A 204 0.70 -16.11 -53.44
N CYS A 205 0.76 -17.41 -53.25
CA CYS A 205 1.43 -18.03 -52.14
C CYS A 205 2.93 -18.09 -52.43
N ASP A 206 3.76 -17.56 -51.56
CA ASP A 206 5.17 -17.88 -51.52
C ASP A 206 5.59 -18.25 -50.10
N LEU A 207 5.94 -19.51 -49.96
CA LEU A 207 6.55 -20.10 -48.79
C LEU A 207 8.07 -19.87 -48.87
N ALA A 208 8.65 -19.22 -47.87
CA ALA A 208 10.10 -19.22 -47.67
C ALA A 208 10.45 -19.71 -46.25
N PRO A 209 11.50 -20.53 -46.12
CA PRO A 209 11.76 -21.28 -44.90
C PRO A 209 12.56 -20.46 -43.85
N SER A 210 12.17 -20.60 -42.60
CA SER A 210 12.87 -20.06 -41.44
C SER A 210 14.17 -20.82 -41.17
N THR A 211 15.28 -20.12 -41.20
CA THR A 211 16.56 -20.64 -40.71
C THR A 211 16.71 -20.30 -39.23
N THR A 212 16.71 -21.32 -38.40
CA THR A 212 17.07 -21.29 -36.98
C THR A 212 18.58 -21.14 -36.83
N THR A 213 19.02 -20.04 -36.23
CA THR A 213 20.42 -19.86 -35.81
C THR A 213 20.51 -20.09 -34.31
N THR A 214 21.07 -21.23 -33.96
CA THR A 214 21.45 -21.57 -32.57
C THR A 214 22.82 -20.99 -32.26
N THR A 215 22.89 -20.14 -31.24
CA THR A 215 24.16 -19.65 -30.66
C THR A 215 24.43 -20.40 -29.36
N PRO A 216 25.59 -21.00 -29.12
CA PRO A 216 25.91 -21.63 -27.85
C PRO A 216 26.43 -20.59 -26.85
N VAL A 217 25.83 -20.58 -25.65
CA VAL A 217 26.31 -19.81 -24.49
C VAL A 217 27.44 -20.61 -23.83
N ALA A 218 28.64 -20.02 -23.82
CA ALA A 218 29.79 -20.56 -23.12
C ALA A 218 29.70 -20.28 -21.62
N LEU A 219 29.74 -21.32 -20.81
CA LEU A 219 29.92 -21.26 -19.35
C LEU A 219 31.36 -20.82 -19.03
N ALA A 220 31.52 -19.69 -18.36
CA ALA A 220 32.76 -19.31 -17.70
C ALA A 220 32.65 -19.54 -16.20
N LEU A 221 33.28 -20.59 -15.71
CA LEU A 221 33.56 -20.86 -14.30
C LEU A 221 34.78 -20.03 -13.89
N ALA A 222 34.62 -19.09 -12.97
CA ALA A 222 35.71 -18.43 -12.27
C ALA A 222 35.73 -18.88 -10.80
N ALA A 223 36.69 -19.73 -10.48
CA ALA A 223 37.05 -20.07 -9.12
C ALA A 223 37.88 -18.94 -8.53
N LEU A 224 37.50 -18.39 -7.37
CA LEU A 224 38.35 -17.50 -6.59
C LEU A 224 38.75 -18.18 -5.28
N ALA A 225 40.07 -18.35 -5.14
CA ALA A 225 40.72 -18.99 -4.05
C ALA A 225 40.72 -18.16 -2.75
N LEU A 226 40.58 -18.86 -1.62
CA LEU A 226 40.85 -18.35 -0.25
C LEU A 226 42.31 -17.89 -0.12
N ALA A 227 42.52 -16.69 0.41
CA ALA A 227 43.77 -16.31 1.05
C ALA A 227 43.50 -15.88 2.49
N SER A 228 43.75 -16.82 3.39
CA SER A 228 43.87 -16.57 4.81
C SER A 228 45.17 -15.78 5.09
N ARG A 229 45.09 -14.64 5.75
CA ARG A 229 46.23 -14.03 6.44
C ARG A 229 45.90 -13.82 7.91
N ARG A 230 46.45 -14.75 8.74
CA ARG A 230 46.77 -14.48 10.13
C ARG A 230 47.77 -13.33 10.21
N ARG A 231 47.50 -12.33 11.02
CA ARG A 231 48.56 -11.58 11.73
C ARG A 231 48.21 -11.50 13.19
N ARG A 232 49.17 -12.08 13.98
CA ARG A 232 49.37 -11.85 15.41
C ARG A 232 49.97 -10.44 15.59
N SER A 233 49.54 -9.71 16.53
CA SER A 233 50.25 -9.03 17.61
C SER A 233 49.24 -8.46 18.58
#